data_cde81b0ffdd1f51bc57fb49217c2d76b
#
_entry.id   cde81b0ffdd1f51bc57fb49217c2d76b
#
_cell.length_a   1.000
_cell.length_b   1.000
_cell.length_c   1.000
_cell.angle_alpha   90.00
_cell.angle_beta   90.00
_cell.angle_gamma   90.00
#
_symmetry.space_group_name_H-M   'P 1'
#
loop_
_entity.id
_entity.type
_entity.pdbx_description
1 polymer ?
#
loop_
_entity_poly.entity_id
_entity_poly.type
_entity_poly.pdbx_seq_one_letter_code
_entity_poly.pdbx_strand_id
1 'polypeptide(L)'
;MIGAIAASKYSRPDRRKCGEILDIQYDWRKATLPKSLETFQQRWQNRRFPLDYSGVWRFRELLPFAADAMVCTVGEGQTFLQNAVCLGKELGMWPGQLWLQYEGMNPSGSFKDNGMTAAFTHARIVGARRVACASTGNTSASLALYAAMNGFQGVVFIGSGKIAFGKLSQALDYGALTLQIEGDFDTCLTRVRQVSSQLGLYLMNSVNPFRLEGQKTIMYRILESLSWQPPDWIIVPGGNLGNCSAFGKAFLELRQHGLIKRIPRLAIINAEGANTLYSMVQAGISWNGGQVNQAAIDAFYADMDRRQLHAHTVASAIEIGRPVNLKKALRSLDVMKGVVAQVSDHDILEAKAMVGRFGFACEPASAATIAGLRQLLADGTISRHERVACVLTGHGLKDPDATVYYHTGVRTKEAKYPPAEPTWGRLANKPVRVADDLQAIIRGLGLDEKSIDQDVAAGYVETSRDLPFIEY
;
A
#
# COMPACT_ATOMS: atom_id res chain seq x y z
N MET A 1 -29.78 -16.62 2.79
CA MET A 1 -28.86 -17.76 2.67
C MET A 1 -27.92 -17.45 1.54
N ILE A 2 -26.74 -16.92 1.87
CA ILE A 2 -25.60 -16.90 0.95
C ILE A 2 -25.29 -18.36 0.70
N GLY A 3 -25.52 -18.83 -0.53
CA GLY A 3 -25.29 -20.21 -0.83
C GLY A 3 -23.91 -20.62 -0.40
N ALA A 4 -23.83 -21.58 0.51
CA ALA A 4 -22.63 -22.30 0.90
C ALA A 4 -22.04 -23.07 -0.31
N ILE A 5 -22.04 -22.44 -1.48
CA ILE A 5 -21.47 -22.99 -2.68
C ILE A 5 -19.98 -22.97 -2.47
N ALA A 6 -19.51 -24.12 -2.05
CA ALA A 6 -18.18 -24.54 -2.27
C ALA A 6 -17.08 -23.87 -1.42
N ALA A 7 -17.34 -23.46 -0.17
CA ALA A 7 -16.29 -23.16 0.77
C ALA A 7 -15.31 -24.34 0.88
N SER A 8 -15.79 -25.60 0.87
CA SER A 8 -14.94 -26.80 0.88
C SER A 8 -14.16 -27.02 -0.42
N LYS A 9 -14.64 -26.53 -1.57
CA LYS A 9 -13.93 -26.63 -2.86
C LYS A 9 -12.92 -25.51 -3.10
N TYR A 10 -12.99 -24.37 -2.34
CA TYR A 10 -12.15 -23.19 -2.52
C TYR A 10 -11.12 -22.96 -1.40
N SER A 11 -10.90 -23.95 -0.54
CA SER A 11 -9.77 -23.93 0.40
C SER A 11 -8.38 -23.90 -0.28
N ARG A 12 -8.33 -23.99 -1.60
CA ARG A 12 -7.12 -23.97 -2.41
C ARG A 12 -7.25 -22.95 -3.52
N PRO A 13 -6.77 -21.70 -3.32
CA PRO A 13 -6.90 -20.61 -4.30
C PRO A 13 -6.24 -20.88 -5.67
N ASP A 14 -5.43 -21.92 -5.78
CA ASP A 14 -4.58 -22.25 -6.92
C ASP A 14 -5.05 -23.45 -7.75
N ARG A 15 -6.16 -24.11 -7.40
CA ARG A 15 -6.63 -25.29 -8.14
C ARG A 15 -7.57 -24.94 -9.29
N ARG A 16 -7.00 -24.46 -10.37
CA ARG A 16 -7.63 -24.54 -11.70
C ARG A 16 -6.81 -25.43 -12.61
N LYS A 17 -7.48 -26.07 -13.57
CA LYS A 17 -6.82 -26.80 -14.66
C LYS A 17 -5.85 -25.93 -15.48
N CYS A 18 -6.06 -24.60 -15.48
CA CYS A 18 -5.24 -23.62 -16.21
C CYS A 18 -4.15 -22.94 -15.36
N GLY A 19 -4.04 -23.18 -14.05
CA GLY A 19 -3.03 -22.56 -13.18
C GLY A 19 -3.25 -21.07 -12.86
N GLU A 20 -4.30 -20.44 -13.40
CA GLU A 20 -4.58 -19.01 -13.20
C GLU A 20 -5.12 -18.69 -11.80
N ILE A 21 -4.83 -17.49 -11.29
CA ILE A 21 -5.36 -17.04 -10.01
C ILE A 21 -6.86 -16.74 -10.10
N LEU A 22 -7.57 -17.10 -9.02
CA LEU A 22 -9.02 -16.89 -8.93
C LEU A 22 -9.39 -15.42 -8.80
N ASP A 23 -10.56 -15.06 -9.31
CA ASP A 23 -11.25 -13.80 -9.06
C ASP A 23 -12.59 -14.06 -8.36
N ILE A 24 -13.00 -13.18 -7.45
CA ILE A 24 -14.30 -13.29 -6.78
C ILE A 24 -15.35 -12.65 -7.66
N GLN A 25 -16.44 -13.36 -7.89
CA GLN A 25 -17.63 -12.83 -8.56
C GLN A 25 -18.84 -13.04 -7.66
N TYR A 26 -19.63 -12.00 -7.48
CA TYR A 26 -20.84 -12.05 -6.70
C TYR A 26 -22.07 -12.24 -7.59
N ASP A 27 -23.03 -13.03 -7.13
CA ASP A 27 -24.37 -12.99 -7.70
C ASP A 27 -25.14 -11.81 -7.08
N TRP A 28 -24.99 -10.65 -7.67
CA TRP A 28 -25.57 -9.40 -7.20
C TRP A 28 -27.10 -9.42 -7.10
N ARG A 29 -27.77 -10.35 -7.77
CA ARG A 29 -29.23 -10.54 -7.64
C ARG A 29 -29.63 -11.04 -6.25
N LYS A 30 -28.68 -11.66 -5.52
CA LYS A 30 -28.84 -12.17 -4.15
C LYS A 30 -28.31 -11.22 -3.08
N ALA A 31 -27.70 -10.13 -3.49
CA ALA A 31 -27.16 -9.12 -2.58
C ALA A 31 -28.12 -7.94 -2.47
N THR A 32 -28.27 -7.41 -1.26
CA THR A 32 -29.01 -6.15 -1.05
C THR A 32 -28.04 -5.00 -1.23
N LEU A 33 -28.07 -4.38 -2.40
CA LEU A 33 -27.25 -3.20 -2.67
C LEU A 33 -27.86 -1.94 -2.05
N PRO A 34 -27.05 -1.00 -1.57
CA PRO A 34 -27.56 0.28 -1.11
C PRO A 34 -28.12 1.08 -2.30
N LYS A 35 -29.15 1.86 -2.05
CA LYS A 35 -29.71 2.79 -3.06
C LYS A 35 -28.77 3.96 -3.34
N SER A 36 -27.97 4.35 -2.35
CA SER A 36 -26.98 5.41 -2.43
C SER A 36 -25.77 5.06 -1.57
N LEU A 37 -24.59 5.48 -2.00
CA LEU A 37 -23.35 5.34 -1.22
C LEU A 37 -23.35 6.18 0.06
N GLU A 38 -24.18 7.22 0.14
CA GLU A 38 -24.33 8.06 1.33
C GLU A 38 -24.79 7.28 2.57
N THR A 39 -25.45 6.12 2.39
CA THR A 39 -25.81 5.20 3.49
C THR A 39 -24.60 4.84 4.36
N PHE A 40 -23.41 4.77 3.78
CA PHE A 40 -22.20 4.39 4.51
C PHE A 40 -21.66 5.50 5.42
N GLN A 41 -21.92 6.78 5.12
CA GLN A 41 -21.50 7.90 5.94
C GLN A 41 -22.09 7.87 7.34
N GLN A 42 -23.34 7.42 7.47
CA GLN A 42 -23.99 7.30 8.78
C GLN A 42 -23.30 6.26 9.68
N ARG A 43 -22.74 5.22 9.08
CA ARG A 43 -22.01 4.18 9.82
C ARG A 43 -20.69 4.68 10.39
N TRP A 44 -20.05 5.60 9.73
CA TRP A 44 -18.80 6.21 10.23
C TRP A 44 -18.96 6.85 11.61
N GLN A 45 -20.15 7.29 11.95
CA GLN A 45 -20.45 7.88 13.26
C GLN A 45 -20.64 6.83 14.36
N ASN A 46 -20.88 5.57 14.00
CA ASN A 46 -21.15 4.50 14.96
C ASN A 46 -19.84 3.78 15.35
N ARG A 47 -19.17 4.28 16.40
CA ARG A 47 -17.94 3.67 16.92
C ARG A 47 -18.16 2.48 17.85
N ARG A 48 -19.39 2.17 18.23
CA ARG A 48 -19.72 1.09 19.15
C ARG A 48 -19.86 -0.26 18.48
N PHE A 49 -20.24 -0.28 17.21
CA PHE A 49 -20.40 -1.50 16.44
C PHE A 49 -19.15 -1.75 15.60
N PRO A 50 -18.37 -2.81 15.88
CA PRO A 50 -17.06 -3.03 15.24
C PRO A 50 -17.07 -3.03 13.72
N LEU A 51 -18.14 -3.55 13.08
CA LEU A 51 -18.25 -3.59 11.62
C LEU A 51 -18.49 -2.19 11.01
N ASP A 52 -19.24 -1.33 11.68
CA ASP A 52 -19.45 0.05 11.24
C ASP A 52 -18.18 0.89 11.48
N TYR A 53 -17.43 0.58 12.56
CA TYR A 53 -16.15 1.21 12.84
C TYR A 53 -15.06 0.81 11.83
N SER A 54 -15.08 -0.44 11.32
CA SER A 54 -14.11 -0.89 10.31
C SER A 54 -14.23 -0.10 9.01
N GLY A 55 -13.11 0.38 8.49
CA GLY A 55 -13.03 1.03 7.18
C GLY A 55 -13.19 0.07 6.01
N VAL A 56 -13.34 -1.22 6.27
CA VAL A 56 -13.64 -2.27 5.29
C VAL A 56 -15.09 -2.72 5.42
N TRP A 57 -15.49 -3.15 6.61
CA TRP A 57 -16.80 -3.82 6.80
C TRP A 57 -17.97 -2.87 6.93
N ARG A 58 -17.74 -1.56 7.09
CA ARG A 58 -18.85 -0.61 6.94
C ARG A 58 -19.45 -0.62 5.52
N PHE A 59 -18.70 -1.13 4.54
CA PHE A 59 -19.13 -1.33 3.14
C PHE A 59 -19.56 -2.79 2.85
N ARG A 60 -19.99 -3.57 3.86
CA ARG A 60 -20.23 -5.01 3.77
C ARG A 60 -21.25 -5.42 2.69
N GLU A 61 -22.19 -4.56 2.30
CA GLU A 61 -23.10 -4.83 1.19
C GLU A 61 -22.39 -4.89 -0.16
N LEU A 62 -21.23 -4.23 -0.27
CA LEU A 62 -20.34 -4.31 -1.43
C LEU A 62 -19.31 -5.46 -1.31
N LEU A 63 -19.36 -6.21 -0.21
CA LEU A 63 -18.54 -7.38 0.10
C LEU A 63 -19.43 -8.56 0.57
N PRO A 64 -20.46 -8.96 -0.20
CA PRO A 64 -21.54 -9.83 0.29
C PRO A 64 -21.14 -11.31 0.36
N PHE A 65 -19.92 -11.63 0.80
CA PHE A 65 -19.44 -13.01 0.92
C PHE A 65 -19.44 -13.55 2.35
N ALA A 66 -19.69 -12.71 3.35
CA ALA A 66 -19.64 -13.09 4.76
C ALA A 66 -20.87 -12.60 5.54
N ALA A 67 -21.33 -13.42 6.45
CA ALA A 67 -22.25 -12.98 7.49
C ALA A 67 -21.49 -12.21 8.58
N ASP A 68 -22.12 -11.24 9.22
CA ASP A 68 -21.51 -10.37 10.24
C ASP A 68 -20.79 -11.15 11.35
N ALA A 69 -21.36 -12.25 11.82
CA ALA A 69 -20.77 -13.11 12.86
C ALA A 69 -19.46 -13.81 12.46
N MET A 70 -19.17 -13.90 11.16
CA MET A 70 -17.96 -14.55 10.64
C MET A 70 -16.83 -13.55 10.40
N VAL A 71 -17.08 -12.26 10.51
CA VAL A 71 -16.10 -11.23 10.19
C VAL A 71 -14.95 -11.22 11.20
N CYS A 72 -13.73 -11.17 10.67
CA CYS A 72 -12.49 -10.96 11.40
C CYS A 72 -12.04 -9.50 11.18
N THR A 73 -12.24 -8.62 12.13
CA THR A 73 -11.80 -7.23 12.07
C THR A 73 -10.95 -6.84 13.28
N VAL A 74 -10.06 -5.88 13.09
CA VAL A 74 -9.23 -5.25 14.12
C VAL A 74 -9.38 -3.72 14.08
N GLY A 75 -10.42 -3.21 13.40
CA GLY A 75 -10.65 -1.79 13.19
C GLY A 75 -9.82 -1.20 12.06
N GLU A 76 -9.37 -2.02 11.12
CA GLU A 76 -8.62 -1.60 9.92
C GLU A 76 -9.40 -0.59 9.06
N GLY A 77 -8.67 0.16 8.24
CA GLY A 77 -9.24 1.12 7.33
C GLY A 77 -9.71 2.42 8.00
N GLN A 78 -9.33 2.66 9.26
CA GLN A 78 -9.47 3.95 9.93
C GLN A 78 -8.39 4.90 9.41
N THR A 79 -8.39 5.11 8.10
CA THR A 79 -7.48 5.94 7.36
C THR A 79 -8.25 7.07 6.71
N PHE A 80 -7.60 8.17 6.45
CA PHE A 80 -8.24 9.34 5.86
C PHE A 80 -7.58 9.76 4.56
N LEU A 81 -8.35 10.46 3.75
CA LEU A 81 -7.89 11.17 2.56
C LEU A 81 -7.58 12.61 2.96
N GLN A 82 -6.31 12.97 2.91
CA GLN A 82 -5.83 14.29 3.30
C GLN A 82 -5.62 15.19 2.09
N ASN A 83 -6.16 16.39 2.11
CA ASN A 83 -5.80 17.40 1.12
C ASN A 83 -4.39 17.92 1.40
N ALA A 84 -3.49 17.72 0.46
CA ALA A 84 -2.07 18.09 0.59
C ALA A 84 -1.75 19.41 -0.14
N VAL A 85 -2.39 20.50 0.27
CA VAL A 85 -2.31 21.80 -0.41
C VAL A 85 -0.86 22.29 -0.57
N CYS A 86 -0.06 22.23 0.51
CA CYS A 86 1.32 22.71 0.49
C CYS A 86 2.21 21.84 -0.42
N LEU A 87 2.08 20.50 -0.35
CA LEU A 87 2.78 19.60 -1.23
C LEU A 87 2.33 19.77 -2.69
N GLY A 88 1.02 19.96 -2.92
CA GLY A 88 0.47 20.24 -4.24
C GLY A 88 1.06 21.50 -4.86
N LYS A 89 1.19 22.57 -4.06
CA LYS A 89 1.85 23.82 -4.50
C LYS A 89 3.32 23.60 -4.86
N GLU A 90 4.06 22.83 -4.07
CA GLU A 90 5.47 22.47 -4.36
C GLU A 90 5.60 21.73 -5.69
N LEU A 91 4.61 20.87 -6.03
CA LEU A 91 4.53 20.15 -7.32
C LEU A 91 3.93 21.00 -8.46
N GLY A 92 3.58 22.27 -8.20
CA GLY A 92 3.00 23.17 -9.17
C GLY A 92 1.55 22.90 -9.54
N MET A 93 0.82 22.13 -8.74
CA MET A 93 -0.62 21.88 -8.91
C MET A 93 -1.47 23.04 -8.38
N TRP A 94 -2.69 23.17 -8.88
CA TRP A 94 -3.65 24.13 -8.33
C TRP A 94 -4.03 23.77 -6.89
N PRO A 95 -4.35 24.75 -6.05
CA PRO A 95 -4.74 24.49 -4.66
C PRO A 95 -5.90 23.52 -4.56
N GLY A 96 -5.81 22.55 -3.66
CA GLY A 96 -6.87 21.58 -3.41
C GLY A 96 -6.97 20.41 -4.40
N GLN A 97 -6.06 20.31 -5.37
CA GLN A 97 -6.11 19.22 -6.36
C GLN A 97 -5.32 17.97 -5.96
N LEU A 98 -4.36 18.07 -5.04
CA LEU A 98 -3.62 16.91 -4.54
C LEU A 98 -4.22 16.37 -3.25
N TRP A 99 -4.51 15.06 -3.25
CA TRP A 99 -5.02 14.32 -2.11
C TRP A 99 -4.16 13.09 -1.83
N LEU A 100 -3.93 12.78 -0.56
CA LEU A 100 -3.14 11.63 -0.12
C LEU A 100 -4.02 10.68 0.69
N GLN A 101 -4.22 9.48 0.18
CA GLN A 101 -4.86 8.39 0.92
C GLN A 101 -3.78 7.70 1.77
N TYR A 102 -3.75 7.98 3.08
CA TYR A 102 -2.68 7.53 3.96
C TYR A 102 -2.99 6.20 4.63
N GLU A 103 -2.68 5.10 3.96
CA GLU A 103 -2.89 3.72 4.43
C GLU A 103 -1.88 3.30 5.53
N GLY A 104 -0.87 4.11 5.82
CA GLY A 104 0.08 3.91 6.91
C GLY A 104 -0.56 3.94 8.31
N MET A 105 -1.78 4.45 8.44
CA MET A 105 -2.53 4.49 9.70
C MET A 105 -3.26 3.19 10.04
N ASN A 106 -3.23 2.20 9.18
CA ASN A 106 -3.78 0.88 9.51
C ASN A 106 -3.04 0.26 10.70
N PRO A 107 -3.68 -0.63 11.49
CA PRO A 107 -3.12 -1.22 12.71
C PRO A 107 -1.73 -1.85 12.54
N SER A 108 -1.43 -2.51 11.41
CA SER A 108 -0.09 -3.02 11.13
C SER A 108 0.84 -1.99 10.46
N GLY A 109 0.39 -0.77 10.22
CA GLY A 109 1.14 0.28 9.55
C GLY A 109 1.10 0.21 8.02
N SER A 110 0.20 -0.54 7.39
CA SER A 110 0.09 -0.61 5.92
C SER A 110 -1.29 -1.04 5.42
N PHE A 111 -1.54 -0.76 4.13
CA PHE A 111 -2.77 -1.17 3.41
C PHE A 111 -3.06 -2.68 3.45
N LYS A 112 -2.09 -3.51 3.84
CA LYS A 112 -2.25 -4.97 3.86
C LYS A 112 -3.42 -5.40 4.74
N ASP A 113 -3.73 -4.63 5.77
CA ASP A 113 -4.81 -4.90 6.72
C ASP A 113 -6.18 -4.95 6.04
N ASN A 114 -6.41 -4.09 5.03
CA ASN A 114 -7.66 -4.13 4.26
C ASN A 114 -7.88 -5.49 3.58
N GLY A 115 -6.83 -6.07 3.03
CA GLY A 115 -6.93 -7.38 2.40
C GLY A 115 -6.96 -8.52 3.43
N MET A 116 -6.24 -8.38 4.54
CA MET A 116 -6.17 -9.43 5.55
C MET A 116 -7.49 -9.63 6.26
N THR A 117 -8.22 -8.58 6.61
CA THR A 117 -9.55 -8.71 7.23
C THR A 117 -10.48 -9.58 6.38
N ALA A 118 -10.53 -9.36 5.07
CA ALA A 118 -11.36 -10.14 4.15
C ALA A 118 -10.85 -11.60 3.98
N ALA A 119 -9.53 -11.79 3.89
CA ALA A 119 -8.95 -13.13 3.75
C ALA A 119 -9.11 -13.96 5.04
N PHE A 120 -8.93 -13.37 6.23
CA PHE A 120 -9.16 -14.02 7.52
C PHE A 120 -10.65 -14.35 7.74
N THR A 121 -11.53 -13.47 7.34
CA THR A 121 -12.97 -13.73 7.35
C THR A 121 -13.31 -14.96 6.50
N HIS A 122 -12.76 -15.06 5.29
CA HIS A 122 -12.97 -16.26 4.48
C HIS A 122 -12.28 -17.49 5.08
N ALA A 123 -11.09 -17.37 5.66
CA ALA A 123 -10.42 -18.46 6.38
C ALA A 123 -11.30 -19.01 7.50
N ARG A 124 -11.97 -18.14 8.27
CA ARG A 124 -12.94 -18.53 9.32
C ARG A 124 -14.15 -19.26 8.74
N ILE A 125 -14.71 -18.75 7.63
CA ILE A 125 -15.86 -19.37 6.95
C ILE A 125 -15.55 -20.81 6.51
N VAL A 126 -14.33 -21.07 6.03
CA VAL A 126 -13.91 -22.42 5.60
C VAL A 126 -13.33 -23.27 6.73
N GLY A 127 -13.35 -22.80 7.96
CA GLY A 127 -12.88 -23.54 9.14
C GLY A 127 -11.36 -23.70 9.23
N ALA A 128 -10.58 -22.83 8.58
CA ALA A 128 -9.13 -22.88 8.67
C ALA A 128 -8.68 -22.54 10.09
N ARG A 129 -7.72 -23.30 10.63
CA ARG A 129 -7.10 -23.05 11.92
C ARG A 129 -5.71 -22.43 11.78
N ARG A 130 -5.05 -22.68 10.65
CA ARG A 130 -3.69 -22.22 10.37
C ARG A 130 -3.70 -21.38 9.10
N VAL A 131 -3.02 -20.25 9.17
CA VAL A 131 -2.86 -19.33 8.05
C VAL A 131 -1.38 -19.11 7.78
N ALA A 132 -0.99 -18.94 6.52
CA ALA A 132 0.41 -18.86 6.17
C ALA A 132 0.70 -17.81 5.10
N CYS A 133 1.90 -17.20 5.16
CA CYS A 133 2.43 -16.43 4.05
C CYS A 133 3.95 -16.60 3.92
N ALA A 134 4.47 -16.40 2.70
CA ALA A 134 5.89 -16.16 2.47
C ALA A 134 6.09 -14.63 2.38
N SER A 135 6.72 -14.02 3.37
CA SER A 135 7.01 -12.58 3.39
C SER A 135 7.85 -12.18 4.60
N THR A 136 8.77 -11.24 4.42
CA THR A 136 9.52 -10.59 5.52
C THR A 136 9.02 -9.19 5.84
N GLY A 137 7.96 -8.70 5.17
CA GLY A 137 7.54 -7.30 5.24
C GLY A 137 6.07 -7.11 5.65
N ASN A 138 5.39 -6.13 5.03
CA ASN A 138 4.03 -5.72 5.38
C ASN A 138 3.00 -6.85 5.40
N THR A 139 3.18 -7.91 4.57
CA THR A 139 2.23 -9.04 4.54
C THR A 139 2.36 -9.90 5.79
N SER A 140 3.59 -10.21 6.26
CA SER A 140 3.82 -10.98 7.48
C SER A 140 3.36 -10.24 8.72
N ALA A 141 3.64 -8.93 8.81
CA ALA A 141 3.19 -8.09 9.91
C ALA A 141 1.65 -8.09 10.05
N SER A 142 0.95 -7.88 8.95
CA SER A 142 -0.51 -7.88 8.93
C SER A 142 -1.09 -9.28 9.22
N LEU A 143 -0.51 -10.36 8.64
CA LEU A 143 -0.92 -11.73 8.93
C LEU A 143 -0.79 -12.04 10.43
N ALA A 144 0.36 -11.71 11.04
CA ALA A 144 0.63 -12.00 12.44
C ALA A 144 -0.34 -11.26 13.37
N LEU A 145 -0.60 -9.96 13.10
CA LEU A 145 -1.59 -9.17 13.82
C LEU A 145 -2.97 -9.84 13.80
N TYR A 146 -3.47 -10.17 12.61
CA TYR A 146 -4.81 -10.76 12.47
C TYR A 146 -4.89 -12.16 13.06
N ALA A 147 -3.82 -12.96 12.96
CA ALA A 147 -3.76 -14.27 13.56
C ALA A 147 -3.86 -14.19 15.10
N ALA A 148 -3.07 -13.31 15.72
CA ALA A 148 -3.08 -13.08 17.15
C ALA A 148 -4.45 -12.61 17.65
N MET A 149 -5.05 -11.61 16.99
CA MET A 149 -6.32 -11.01 17.40
C MET A 149 -7.54 -11.90 17.17
N ASN A 150 -7.47 -12.87 16.24
CA ASN A 150 -8.62 -13.67 15.83
C ASN A 150 -8.48 -15.16 16.12
N GLY A 151 -7.47 -15.59 16.90
CA GLY A 151 -7.31 -16.96 17.36
C GLY A 151 -6.87 -17.97 16.29
N PHE A 152 -6.10 -17.50 15.29
CA PHE A 152 -5.50 -18.39 14.30
C PHE A 152 -4.03 -18.66 14.64
N GLN A 153 -3.51 -19.81 14.22
CA GLN A 153 -2.08 -20.03 14.19
C GLN A 153 -1.49 -19.37 12.92
N GLY A 154 -0.76 -18.26 13.11
CA GLY A 154 -0.04 -17.57 12.04
C GLY A 154 1.31 -18.23 11.77
N VAL A 155 1.61 -18.52 10.51
CA VAL A 155 2.89 -19.10 10.06
C VAL A 155 3.51 -18.20 8.99
N VAL A 156 4.70 -17.71 9.25
CA VAL A 156 5.47 -16.87 8.35
C VAL A 156 6.66 -17.66 7.82
N PHE A 157 6.74 -17.79 6.51
CA PHE A 157 7.87 -18.43 5.85
C PHE A 157 8.81 -17.38 5.29
N ILE A 158 10.11 -17.52 5.53
CA ILE A 158 11.17 -16.63 5.06
C ILE A 158 12.31 -17.45 4.46
N GLY A 159 13.00 -16.91 3.45
CA GLY A 159 14.22 -17.52 2.94
C GLY A 159 15.38 -17.31 3.91
N SER A 160 16.38 -18.19 3.87
CA SER A 160 17.59 -18.13 4.74
C SER A 160 18.60 -17.09 4.32
N GLY A 161 18.35 -16.29 3.29
CA GLY A 161 19.19 -15.18 2.84
C GLY A 161 19.28 -14.05 3.88
N LYS A 162 19.79 -12.89 3.48
CA LYS A 162 19.89 -11.71 4.34
C LYS A 162 18.51 -11.27 4.84
N ILE A 163 18.26 -11.45 6.14
CA ILE A 163 17.00 -11.11 6.78
C ILE A 163 17.14 -9.72 7.40
N ALA A 164 16.35 -8.77 6.94
CA ALA A 164 16.17 -7.50 7.63
C ALA A 164 15.23 -7.73 8.83
N PHE A 165 15.78 -8.06 9.99
CA PHE A 165 15.01 -8.33 11.21
C PHE A 165 14.09 -7.16 11.59
N GLY A 166 14.45 -5.91 11.31
CA GLY A 166 13.58 -4.75 11.51
C GLY A 166 12.27 -4.84 10.73
N LYS A 167 12.26 -5.44 9.54
CA LYS A 167 11.03 -5.65 8.76
C LYS A 167 10.19 -6.83 9.28
N LEU A 168 10.83 -7.78 9.98
CA LEU A 168 10.17 -8.95 10.54
C LEU A 168 9.69 -8.71 11.98
N SER A 169 10.16 -7.66 12.66
CA SER A 169 9.94 -7.39 14.07
C SER A 169 8.47 -7.51 14.49
N GLN A 170 7.56 -6.90 13.74
CA GLN A 170 6.12 -7.00 14.07
C GLN A 170 5.57 -8.43 14.01
N ALA A 171 6.05 -9.25 13.06
CA ALA A 171 5.58 -10.64 12.97
C ALA A 171 6.10 -11.48 14.15
N LEU A 172 7.29 -11.18 14.63
CA LEU A 172 7.86 -11.81 15.84
C LEU A 172 7.12 -11.35 17.10
N ASP A 173 6.90 -10.05 17.28
CA ASP A 173 6.20 -9.49 18.44
C ASP A 173 4.76 -9.99 18.57
N TYR A 174 4.07 -10.16 17.43
CA TYR A 174 2.70 -10.70 17.40
C TYR A 174 2.65 -12.24 17.51
N GLY A 175 3.78 -12.90 17.75
CA GLY A 175 3.86 -14.32 18.06
C GLY A 175 3.61 -15.26 16.86
N ALA A 176 3.78 -14.82 15.62
CA ALA A 176 3.68 -15.70 14.48
C ALA A 176 4.85 -16.70 14.44
N LEU A 177 4.54 -17.99 14.20
CA LEU A 177 5.56 -19.01 13.99
C LEU A 177 6.34 -18.68 12.71
N THR A 178 7.60 -18.29 12.87
CA THR A 178 8.46 -17.92 11.74
C THR A 178 9.38 -19.09 11.39
N LEU A 179 9.23 -19.61 10.17
CA LEU A 179 10.01 -20.72 9.63
C LEU A 179 10.98 -20.17 8.57
N GLN A 180 12.26 -20.31 8.84
CA GLN A 180 13.34 -19.97 7.92
C GLN A 180 13.69 -21.17 7.07
N ILE A 181 13.44 -21.07 5.74
CA ILE A 181 13.72 -22.14 4.79
C ILE A 181 15.06 -21.84 4.11
N GLU A 182 15.91 -22.87 4.00
CA GLU A 182 17.16 -22.75 3.24
C GLU A 182 16.85 -22.48 1.75
N GLY A 183 17.44 -21.43 1.21
CA GLY A 183 17.25 -20.97 -0.16
C GLY A 183 16.77 -19.52 -0.25
N ASP A 184 16.45 -19.10 -1.48
CA ASP A 184 15.96 -17.76 -1.79
C ASP A 184 14.44 -17.62 -1.57
N PHE A 185 13.91 -16.40 -1.84
CA PHE A 185 12.49 -16.10 -1.68
C PHE A 185 11.60 -16.93 -2.61
N ASP A 186 12.03 -17.18 -3.85
CA ASP A 186 11.23 -17.91 -4.85
C ASP A 186 11.14 -19.40 -4.49
N THR A 187 12.24 -19.98 -4.01
CA THR A 187 12.28 -21.32 -3.42
C THR A 187 11.34 -21.42 -2.24
N CYS A 188 11.40 -20.43 -1.33
CA CYS A 188 10.52 -20.35 -0.18
C CYS A 188 9.04 -20.30 -0.60
N LEU A 189 8.66 -19.44 -1.54
CA LEU A 189 7.29 -19.30 -2.02
C LEU A 189 6.78 -20.61 -2.68
N THR A 190 7.62 -21.29 -3.43
CA THR A 190 7.30 -22.58 -4.06
C THR A 190 7.03 -23.64 -2.99
N ARG A 191 7.89 -23.75 -1.97
CA ARG A 191 7.71 -24.66 -0.84
C ARG A 191 6.45 -24.37 -0.04
N VAL A 192 6.18 -23.10 0.25
CA VAL A 192 4.96 -22.68 0.96
C VAL A 192 3.71 -23.11 0.21
N ARG A 193 3.67 -22.98 -1.12
CA ARG A 193 2.55 -23.45 -1.94
C ARG A 193 2.36 -24.98 -1.83
N GLN A 194 3.45 -25.76 -1.91
CA GLN A 194 3.42 -27.21 -1.75
C GLN A 194 2.93 -27.62 -0.36
N VAL A 195 3.56 -27.08 0.69
CA VAL A 195 3.24 -27.38 2.08
C VAL A 195 1.81 -26.95 2.43
N SER A 196 1.37 -25.79 1.96
CA SER A 196 0.00 -25.31 2.18
C SER A 196 -1.04 -26.28 1.63
N SER A 197 -0.77 -26.88 0.46
CA SER A 197 -1.68 -27.84 -0.14
C SER A 197 -1.74 -29.19 0.61
N GLN A 198 -0.64 -29.61 1.20
CA GLN A 198 -0.50 -30.90 1.91
C GLN A 198 -0.96 -30.83 3.37
N LEU A 199 -0.65 -29.72 4.06
CA LEU A 199 -0.91 -29.56 5.49
C LEU A 199 -2.15 -28.72 5.82
N GLY A 200 -2.97 -28.37 4.81
CA GLY A 200 -4.19 -27.60 5.04
C GLY A 200 -3.96 -26.18 5.56
N LEU A 201 -2.81 -25.57 5.23
CA LEU A 201 -2.55 -24.17 5.57
C LEU A 201 -3.32 -23.25 4.62
N TYR A 202 -4.05 -22.31 5.17
CA TYR A 202 -4.75 -21.30 4.36
C TYR A 202 -3.78 -20.20 3.94
N LEU A 203 -3.51 -20.08 2.63
CA LEU A 203 -2.50 -19.19 2.09
C LEU A 203 -3.00 -17.74 2.00
N MET A 204 -2.24 -16.81 2.58
CA MET A 204 -2.54 -15.38 2.68
C MET A 204 -1.71 -14.50 1.75
N ASN A 205 -0.91 -15.08 0.84
CA ASN A 205 -0.16 -14.32 -0.17
C ASN A 205 -1.07 -13.63 -1.20
N SER A 206 -0.49 -12.86 -2.11
CA SER A 206 -1.20 -12.08 -3.14
C SER A 206 -2.02 -12.92 -4.12
N VAL A 207 -1.88 -14.25 -4.09
CA VAL A 207 -2.71 -15.22 -4.82
C VAL A 207 -4.13 -15.36 -4.24
N ASN A 208 -4.33 -14.95 -2.98
CA ASN A 208 -5.62 -15.05 -2.31
C ASN A 208 -6.59 -13.99 -2.85
N PRO A 209 -7.70 -14.38 -3.51
CA PRO A 209 -8.58 -13.42 -4.17
C PRO A 209 -9.40 -12.59 -3.18
N PHE A 210 -9.67 -13.07 -1.96
CA PHE A 210 -10.40 -12.33 -0.95
C PHE A 210 -9.63 -11.11 -0.44
N ARG A 211 -8.30 -11.13 -0.53
CA ARG A 211 -7.50 -9.94 -0.24
C ARG A 211 -7.86 -8.76 -1.13
N LEU A 212 -8.12 -9.01 -2.42
CA LEU A 212 -8.51 -7.95 -3.35
C LEU A 212 -9.88 -7.36 -2.98
N GLU A 213 -10.79 -8.19 -2.45
CA GLU A 213 -12.09 -7.72 -2.00
C GLU A 213 -11.97 -6.68 -0.88
N GLY A 214 -11.14 -6.95 0.13
CA GLY A 214 -10.86 -5.96 1.18
C GLY A 214 -10.14 -4.72 0.64
N GLN A 215 -9.20 -4.88 -0.28
CA GLN A 215 -8.45 -3.75 -0.88
C GLN A 215 -9.32 -2.83 -1.74
N LYS A 216 -10.45 -3.29 -2.30
CA LYS A 216 -11.43 -2.45 -3.00
C LYS A 216 -11.90 -1.27 -2.15
N THR A 217 -12.01 -1.46 -0.83
CA THR A 217 -12.57 -0.47 0.10
C THR A 217 -11.71 0.78 0.26
N ILE A 218 -10.43 0.74 -0.12
CA ILE A 218 -9.59 1.93 -0.21
C ILE A 218 -10.24 2.96 -1.15
N MET A 219 -10.77 2.49 -2.29
CA MET A 219 -11.47 3.35 -3.25
C MET A 219 -12.79 3.88 -2.70
N TYR A 220 -13.51 3.09 -1.92
CA TYR A 220 -14.76 3.53 -1.29
C TYR A 220 -14.51 4.64 -0.27
N ARG A 221 -13.41 4.56 0.51
CA ARG A 221 -13.01 5.61 1.45
C ARG A 221 -12.57 6.90 0.76
N ILE A 222 -11.84 6.79 -0.36
CA ILE A 222 -11.50 7.96 -1.19
C ILE A 222 -12.77 8.64 -1.70
N LEU A 223 -13.72 7.87 -2.24
CA LEU A 223 -15.00 8.40 -2.71
C LEU A 223 -15.80 9.05 -1.58
N GLU A 224 -15.90 8.39 -0.42
CA GLU A 224 -16.59 8.91 0.75
C GLU A 224 -16.02 10.28 1.18
N SER A 225 -14.70 10.39 1.27
CA SER A 225 -14.02 11.64 1.63
C SER A 225 -14.17 12.76 0.58
N LEU A 226 -14.45 12.40 -0.66
CA LEU A 226 -14.72 13.33 -1.76
C LEU A 226 -16.23 13.47 -2.05
N SER A 227 -17.08 13.25 -1.06
CA SER A 227 -18.55 13.32 -1.20
C SER A 227 -19.05 12.49 -2.38
N TRP A 228 -18.50 11.30 -2.53
CA TRP A 228 -18.79 10.30 -3.57
C TRP A 228 -18.49 10.75 -5.01
N GLN A 229 -17.71 11.82 -5.15
CA GLN A 229 -17.26 12.31 -6.46
C GLN A 229 -15.87 11.72 -6.77
N PRO A 230 -15.71 10.89 -7.80
CA PRO A 230 -14.40 10.35 -8.14
C PRO A 230 -13.41 11.46 -8.49
N PRO A 231 -12.13 11.35 -8.07
CA PRO A 231 -11.08 12.24 -8.57
C PRO A 231 -10.84 11.99 -10.07
N ASP A 232 -9.99 12.77 -10.71
CA ASP A 232 -9.64 12.52 -12.10
C ASP A 232 -8.64 11.37 -12.20
N TRP A 233 -7.72 11.29 -11.25
CA TRP A 233 -6.69 10.27 -11.20
C TRP A 233 -6.55 9.60 -9.84
N ILE A 234 -6.28 8.30 -9.89
CA ILE A 234 -5.75 7.50 -8.77
C ILE A 234 -4.33 7.09 -9.13
N ILE A 235 -3.37 7.39 -8.26
CA ILE A 235 -1.98 6.98 -8.45
C ILE A 235 -1.62 5.94 -7.37
N VAL A 236 -1.03 4.81 -7.80
CA VAL A 236 -0.75 3.67 -6.93
C VAL A 236 0.60 3.02 -7.27
N PRO A 237 1.37 2.51 -6.28
CA PRO A 237 2.60 1.78 -6.56
C PRO A 237 2.33 0.43 -7.23
N GLY A 238 3.19 0.06 -8.17
CA GLY A 238 3.11 -1.18 -8.94
C GLY A 238 4.10 -2.25 -8.47
N GLY A 239 3.70 -3.12 -7.56
CA GLY A 239 4.46 -4.31 -7.17
C GLY A 239 3.75 -5.59 -7.60
N ASN A 240 3.19 -6.39 -6.68
CA ASN A 240 2.34 -7.55 -6.99
C ASN A 240 0.98 -7.22 -7.64
N LEU A 241 0.71 -5.95 -7.84
CA LEU A 241 -0.46 -5.38 -8.54
C LEU A 241 -1.81 -5.70 -7.90
N GLY A 242 -1.83 -6.09 -6.62
CA GLY A 242 -3.08 -6.39 -5.91
C GLY A 242 -3.99 -5.17 -5.79
N ASN A 243 -3.49 -4.02 -5.31
CA ASN A 243 -4.25 -2.76 -5.24
C ASN A 243 -4.72 -2.31 -6.62
N CYS A 244 -3.84 -2.32 -7.61
CA CYS A 244 -4.19 -1.95 -8.99
C CYS A 244 -5.39 -2.75 -9.49
N SER A 245 -5.36 -4.07 -9.25
CA SER A 245 -6.43 -5.00 -9.62
C SER A 245 -7.73 -4.76 -8.85
N ALA A 246 -7.63 -4.51 -7.55
CA ALA A 246 -8.78 -4.24 -6.67
C ALA A 246 -9.46 -2.92 -7.02
N PHE A 247 -8.69 -1.88 -7.37
CA PHE A 247 -9.21 -0.55 -7.67
C PHE A 247 -10.03 -0.54 -8.95
N GLY A 248 -9.52 -1.16 -10.03
CA GLY A 248 -10.30 -1.30 -11.27
C GLY A 248 -11.58 -2.12 -11.06
N LYS A 249 -11.50 -3.19 -10.27
CA LYS A 249 -12.68 -4.00 -9.91
C LYS A 249 -13.70 -3.18 -9.11
N ALA A 250 -13.26 -2.40 -8.12
CA ALA A 250 -14.13 -1.54 -7.32
C ALA A 250 -14.93 -0.58 -8.19
N PHE A 251 -14.27 0.16 -9.07
CA PHE A 251 -14.93 1.13 -9.95
C PHE A 251 -15.81 0.47 -11.02
N LEU A 252 -15.40 -0.68 -11.55
CA LEU A 252 -16.23 -1.45 -12.47
C LEU A 252 -17.54 -1.88 -11.83
N GLU A 253 -17.51 -2.47 -10.63
CA GLU A 253 -18.68 -2.90 -9.88
C GLU A 253 -19.59 -1.70 -9.54
N LEU A 254 -19.03 -0.63 -8.98
CA LEU A 254 -19.83 0.58 -8.66
C LEU A 254 -20.50 1.17 -9.89
N ARG A 255 -19.83 1.19 -11.04
CA ARG A 255 -20.37 1.69 -12.30
C ARG A 255 -21.48 0.79 -12.84
N GLN A 256 -21.27 -0.54 -12.81
CA GLN A 256 -22.25 -1.53 -13.26
C GLN A 256 -23.56 -1.47 -12.46
N HIS A 257 -23.49 -1.11 -11.19
CA HIS A 257 -24.64 -0.97 -10.31
C HIS A 257 -25.22 0.45 -10.24
N GLY A 258 -24.70 1.35 -11.07
CA GLY A 258 -25.23 2.72 -11.15
C GLY A 258 -24.91 3.59 -9.93
N LEU A 259 -24.01 3.14 -9.03
CA LEU A 259 -23.64 3.84 -7.81
C LEU A 259 -22.70 5.02 -8.07
N ILE A 260 -22.01 5.02 -9.21
CA ILE A 260 -21.19 6.15 -9.70
C ILE A 260 -21.44 6.38 -11.18
N LYS A 261 -21.25 7.63 -11.62
CA LYS A 261 -21.39 8.01 -13.04
C LYS A 261 -20.06 8.02 -13.83
N ARG A 262 -18.95 8.23 -13.16
CA ARG A 262 -17.61 8.37 -13.76
C ARG A 262 -16.61 7.44 -13.07
N ILE A 263 -15.70 6.87 -13.84
CA ILE A 263 -14.55 6.11 -13.36
C ILE A 263 -13.31 7.00 -13.47
N PRO A 264 -12.47 7.13 -12.44
CA PRO A 264 -11.20 7.87 -12.52
C PRO A 264 -10.19 7.14 -13.40
N ARG A 265 -9.19 7.85 -13.89
CA ARG A 265 -8.03 7.26 -14.55
C ARG A 265 -7.08 6.67 -13.50
N LEU A 266 -6.32 5.64 -13.89
CA LEU A 266 -5.36 4.95 -13.02
C LEU A 266 -3.93 5.19 -13.52
N ALA A 267 -3.04 5.64 -12.65
CA ALA A 267 -1.61 5.63 -12.91
C ALA A 267 -0.92 4.60 -11.99
N ILE A 268 -0.25 3.62 -12.59
CA ILE A 268 0.52 2.60 -11.87
C ILE A 268 2.00 2.96 -12.00
N ILE A 269 2.68 3.11 -10.86
CA ILE A 269 4.08 3.52 -10.82
C ILE A 269 4.95 2.35 -10.41
N ASN A 270 5.83 1.92 -11.31
CA ASN A 270 6.88 0.96 -11.04
C ASN A 270 8.18 1.66 -10.59
N ALA A 271 9.04 0.96 -9.85
CA ALA A 271 10.44 1.34 -9.76
C ALA A 271 11.18 0.85 -11.02
N GLU A 272 12.16 1.59 -11.54
CA GLU A 272 12.91 1.22 -12.76
C GLU A 272 13.56 -0.17 -12.65
N GLY A 273 14.12 -0.51 -11.49
CA GLY A 273 14.72 -1.83 -11.26
C GLY A 273 13.70 -2.96 -11.02
N ALA A 274 12.37 -2.66 -11.03
CA ALA A 274 11.29 -3.63 -10.85
C ALA A 274 10.09 -3.26 -11.73
N ASN A 275 10.32 -3.03 -13.02
CA ASN A 275 9.41 -2.37 -13.97
C ASN A 275 8.67 -3.33 -14.92
N THR A 276 8.48 -4.59 -14.56
CA THR A 276 7.90 -5.61 -15.43
C THR A 276 6.59 -5.17 -16.09
N LEU A 277 5.65 -4.58 -15.33
CA LEU A 277 4.39 -4.10 -15.91
C LEU A 277 4.62 -2.98 -16.92
N TYR A 278 5.46 -2.01 -16.58
CA TYR A 278 5.81 -0.90 -17.48
C TYR A 278 6.38 -1.45 -18.79
N SER A 279 7.40 -2.30 -18.73
CA SER A 279 8.04 -2.88 -19.90
C SER A 279 7.08 -3.71 -20.76
N MET A 280 6.19 -4.48 -20.15
CA MET A 280 5.17 -5.24 -20.87
C MET A 280 4.16 -4.35 -21.58
N VAL A 281 3.70 -3.26 -20.95
CA VAL A 281 2.77 -2.31 -21.57
C VAL A 281 3.45 -1.56 -22.71
N GLN A 282 4.72 -1.17 -22.56
CA GLN A 282 5.51 -0.57 -23.64
C GLN A 282 5.70 -1.53 -24.83
N ALA A 283 5.78 -2.83 -24.56
CA ALA A 283 5.81 -3.87 -25.61
C ALA A 283 4.42 -4.18 -26.22
N GLY A 284 3.38 -3.42 -25.89
CA GLY A 284 2.03 -3.56 -26.42
C GLY A 284 1.18 -4.64 -25.75
N ILE A 285 1.62 -5.22 -24.65
CA ILE A 285 0.81 -6.19 -23.87
C ILE A 285 -0.30 -5.43 -23.13
N SER A 286 -1.56 -5.76 -23.45
CA SER A 286 -2.74 -5.10 -22.94
C SER A 286 -3.86 -6.10 -22.60
N TRP A 287 -4.95 -5.62 -22.00
CA TRP A 287 -6.13 -6.44 -21.68
C TRP A 287 -6.90 -6.90 -22.92
N ASN A 288 -7.01 -6.06 -23.93
CA ASN A 288 -7.68 -6.33 -25.20
C ASN A 288 -9.01 -7.10 -25.05
N GLY A 289 -9.94 -6.57 -24.23
CA GLY A 289 -11.24 -7.19 -24.00
C GLY A 289 -11.20 -8.58 -23.34
N GLY A 290 -10.11 -8.94 -22.67
CA GLY A 290 -9.86 -10.26 -22.07
C GLY A 290 -9.03 -11.21 -22.90
N GLN A 291 -8.62 -10.81 -24.10
CA GLN A 291 -7.75 -11.58 -25.01
C GLN A 291 -6.28 -11.21 -24.79
N VAL A 292 -5.82 -11.32 -23.56
CA VAL A 292 -4.42 -11.04 -23.24
C VAL A 292 -3.50 -12.00 -24.00
N ASN A 293 -2.50 -11.47 -24.68
CA ASN A 293 -1.52 -12.28 -25.40
C ASN A 293 -0.61 -13.03 -24.42
N GLN A 294 -1.03 -14.26 -24.06
CA GLN A 294 -0.27 -15.11 -23.11
C GLN A 294 1.10 -15.48 -23.68
N ALA A 295 1.21 -15.77 -24.98
CA ALA A 295 2.49 -16.10 -25.61
C ALA A 295 3.51 -14.94 -25.50
N ALA A 296 3.05 -13.69 -25.61
CA ALA A 296 3.92 -12.54 -25.41
C ALA A 296 4.37 -12.40 -23.94
N ILE A 297 3.50 -12.66 -22.98
CA ILE A 297 3.85 -12.69 -21.55
C ILE A 297 4.90 -13.78 -21.29
N ASP A 298 4.67 -14.98 -21.80
CA ASP A 298 5.57 -16.12 -21.58
C ASP A 298 6.94 -15.86 -22.24
N ALA A 299 6.96 -15.28 -23.45
CA ALA A 299 8.18 -14.87 -24.13
C ALA A 299 8.95 -13.80 -23.37
N PHE A 300 8.24 -12.82 -22.77
CA PHE A 300 8.84 -11.80 -21.94
C PHE A 300 9.52 -12.39 -20.69
N TYR A 301 8.84 -13.30 -20.01
CA TYR A 301 9.42 -13.99 -18.84
C TYR A 301 10.58 -14.90 -19.21
N ALA A 302 10.51 -15.59 -20.35
CA ALA A 302 11.63 -16.40 -20.87
C ALA A 302 12.86 -15.53 -21.20
N ASP A 303 12.65 -14.32 -21.74
CA ASP A 303 13.74 -13.36 -21.94
C ASP A 303 14.35 -12.88 -20.62
N MET A 304 13.53 -12.58 -19.63
CA MET A 304 14.03 -12.24 -18.27
C MET A 304 14.90 -13.36 -17.69
N ASP A 305 14.46 -14.63 -17.83
CA ASP A 305 15.23 -15.80 -17.34
C ASP A 305 16.56 -15.94 -18.08
N ARG A 306 16.54 -15.86 -19.41
CA ARG A 306 17.75 -15.94 -20.24
C ARG A 306 18.77 -14.85 -19.89
N ARG A 307 18.30 -13.64 -19.60
CA ARG A 307 19.13 -12.49 -19.23
C ARG A 307 19.44 -12.42 -17.73
N GLN A 308 18.92 -13.36 -16.93
CA GLN A 308 19.04 -13.38 -15.45
C GLN A 308 18.61 -12.05 -14.81
N LEU A 309 17.54 -11.44 -15.30
CA LEU A 309 17.01 -10.19 -14.78
C LEU A 309 16.24 -10.44 -13.49
N HIS A 310 16.70 -9.82 -12.42
CA HIS A 310 16.05 -9.83 -11.11
C HIS A 310 15.56 -8.44 -10.76
N ALA A 311 14.41 -8.37 -10.08
CA ALA A 311 13.95 -7.10 -9.55
C ALA A 311 14.90 -6.59 -8.47
N HIS A 312 15.21 -5.29 -8.53
CA HIS A 312 16.06 -4.64 -7.55
C HIS A 312 15.65 -3.17 -7.39
N THR A 313 15.28 -2.75 -6.16
CA THR A 313 14.94 -1.37 -5.84
C THR A 313 15.01 -1.11 -4.32
N VAL A 314 15.24 0.14 -3.92
CA VAL A 314 15.10 0.59 -2.52
C VAL A 314 13.66 0.43 -2.01
N ALA A 315 12.68 0.48 -2.89
CA ALA A 315 11.27 0.32 -2.59
C ALA A 315 10.89 -1.17 -2.45
N SER A 316 11.44 -1.84 -1.44
CA SER A 316 11.36 -3.29 -1.24
C SER A 316 9.94 -3.87 -1.29
N ALA A 317 8.90 -3.10 -0.94
CA ALA A 317 7.51 -3.56 -1.01
C ALA A 317 6.97 -3.68 -2.45
N ILE A 318 7.65 -3.10 -3.44
CA ILE A 318 7.37 -3.22 -4.88
C ILE A 318 8.53 -3.86 -5.67
N GLU A 319 9.53 -4.43 -5.01
CA GLU A 319 10.65 -5.19 -5.61
C GLU A 319 10.13 -6.55 -6.11
N ILE A 320 9.37 -6.53 -7.22
CA ILE A 320 8.68 -7.70 -7.75
C ILE A 320 8.97 -7.86 -9.24
N GLY A 321 9.66 -8.96 -9.58
CA GLY A 321 9.97 -9.30 -10.97
C GLY A 321 8.78 -9.93 -11.72
N ARG A 322 7.94 -10.74 -11.03
CA ARG A 322 6.80 -11.44 -11.63
C ARG A 322 5.50 -11.14 -10.87
N PRO A 323 4.79 -10.06 -11.24
CA PRO A 323 3.56 -9.66 -10.56
C PRO A 323 2.47 -10.72 -10.63
N VAL A 324 2.00 -11.19 -9.48
CA VAL A 324 0.98 -12.24 -9.39
C VAL A 324 -0.35 -11.82 -10.03
N ASN A 325 -0.72 -10.52 -9.89
CA ASN A 325 -2.00 -10.01 -10.37
C ASN A 325 -1.90 -9.30 -11.74
N LEU A 326 -0.91 -9.63 -12.58
CA LEU A 326 -0.63 -8.96 -13.85
C LEU A 326 -1.87 -8.79 -14.72
N LYS A 327 -2.54 -9.90 -15.08
CA LYS A 327 -3.72 -9.87 -15.98
C LYS A 327 -4.88 -9.04 -15.41
N LYS A 328 -5.08 -9.10 -14.08
CA LYS A 328 -6.11 -8.28 -13.43
C LYS A 328 -5.76 -6.80 -13.42
N ALA A 329 -4.48 -6.46 -13.32
CA ALA A 329 -4.02 -5.08 -13.44
C ALA A 329 -4.16 -4.54 -14.87
N LEU A 330 -3.86 -5.36 -15.89
CA LEU A 330 -4.14 -5.00 -17.29
C LEU A 330 -5.63 -4.71 -17.51
N ARG A 331 -6.53 -5.52 -16.94
CA ARG A 331 -7.97 -5.23 -16.94
C ARG A 331 -8.29 -3.88 -16.27
N SER A 332 -7.65 -3.57 -15.16
CA SER A 332 -7.88 -2.32 -14.46
C SER A 332 -7.40 -1.11 -15.26
N LEU A 333 -6.26 -1.23 -15.94
CA LEU A 333 -5.77 -0.20 -16.85
C LEU A 333 -6.76 0.06 -18.00
N ASP A 334 -7.35 -1.00 -18.56
CA ASP A 334 -8.38 -0.88 -19.62
C ASP A 334 -9.64 -0.18 -19.07
N VAL A 335 -10.22 -0.67 -17.98
CA VAL A 335 -11.43 -0.13 -17.35
C VAL A 335 -11.26 1.33 -16.93
N MET A 336 -10.10 1.70 -16.39
CA MET A 336 -9.80 3.01 -15.85
C MET A 336 -9.03 3.90 -16.83
N LYS A 337 -8.87 3.50 -18.10
CA LYS A 337 -8.07 4.22 -19.11
C LYS A 337 -6.73 4.69 -18.54
N GLY A 338 -6.04 3.73 -17.93
CA GLY A 338 -4.87 4.00 -17.11
C GLY A 338 -3.58 4.09 -17.92
N VAL A 339 -2.53 4.54 -17.21
CA VAL A 339 -1.15 4.59 -17.71
C VAL A 339 -0.23 3.87 -16.74
N VAL A 340 0.95 3.47 -17.24
CA VAL A 340 2.01 2.94 -16.39
C VAL A 340 3.24 3.81 -16.59
N ALA A 341 3.86 4.24 -15.49
CA ALA A 341 5.11 4.97 -15.47
C ALA A 341 6.14 4.24 -14.61
N GLN A 342 7.41 4.60 -14.76
CA GLN A 342 8.49 4.12 -13.91
C GLN A 342 9.30 5.29 -13.36
N VAL A 343 9.88 5.11 -12.19
CA VAL A 343 10.68 6.12 -11.51
C VAL A 343 11.96 5.51 -10.94
N SER A 344 13.02 6.30 -10.90
CA SER A 344 14.30 5.85 -10.34
C SER A 344 14.24 5.73 -8.82
N ASP A 345 15.16 4.95 -8.23
CA ASP A 345 15.33 4.85 -6.78
C ASP A 345 15.69 6.21 -6.16
N HIS A 346 16.43 7.04 -6.90
CA HIS A 346 16.73 8.42 -6.50
C HIS A 346 15.45 9.26 -6.37
N ASP A 347 14.58 9.25 -7.41
CA ASP A 347 13.32 10.00 -7.38
C ASP A 347 12.39 9.51 -6.27
N ILE A 348 12.37 8.20 -6.00
CA ILE A 348 11.59 7.61 -4.90
C ILE A 348 12.05 8.16 -3.55
N LEU A 349 13.36 8.19 -3.28
CA LEU A 349 13.90 8.66 -2.01
C LEU A 349 13.75 10.18 -1.85
N GLU A 350 13.93 10.95 -2.92
CA GLU A 350 13.68 12.39 -2.90
C GLU A 350 12.20 12.69 -2.66
N ALA A 351 11.28 12.01 -3.35
CA ALA A 351 9.84 12.14 -3.12
C ALA A 351 9.46 11.74 -1.69
N LYS A 352 10.09 10.69 -1.13
CA LYS A 352 9.89 10.28 0.27
C LYS A 352 10.26 11.41 1.25
N ALA A 353 11.42 12.03 1.07
CA ALA A 353 11.84 13.16 1.90
C ALA A 353 10.91 14.37 1.71
N MET A 354 10.49 14.65 0.48
CA MET A 354 9.53 15.70 0.17
C MET A 354 8.22 15.51 0.93
N VAL A 355 7.59 14.35 0.80
CA VAL A 355 6.33 14.01 1.47
C VAL A 355 6.48 14.09 3.00
N GLY A 356 7.64 13.63 3.52
CA GLY A 356 7.96 13.68 4.96
C GLY A 356 7.99 15.11 5.50
N ARG A 357 8.53 16.08 4.75
CA ARG A 357 8.55 17.53 5.13
C ARG A 357 7.16 18.14 5.30
N PHE A 358 6.15 17.56 4.66
CA PHE A 358 4.75 17.97 4.80
C PHE A 358 3.96 17.11 5.79
N GLY A 359 4.64 16.33 6.63
CA GLY A 359 4.03 15.57 7.73
C GLY A 359 3.54 14.16 7.37
N PHE A 360 3.78 13.67 6.16
CA PHE A 360 3.34 12.35 5.72
C PHE A 360 4.51 11.37 5.61
N ALA A 361 5.00 10.86 6.72
CA ALA A 361 6.07 9.87 6.69
C ALA A 361 5.57 8.56 6.08
N CYS A 362 6.12 8.16 4.93
CA CYS A 362 5.72 6.95 4.22
C CYS A 362 6.92 6.07 3.84
N GLU A 363 6.68 4.78 3.59
CA GLU A 363 7.69 3.86 3.07
C GLU A 363 8.09 4.22 1.62
N PRO A 364 9.29 3.82 1.13
CA PRO A 364 9.74 4.16 -0.24
C PRO A 364 8.75 3.76 -1.33
N ALA A 365 8.12 2.59 -1.23
CA ALA A 365 7.12 2.15 -2.20
C ALA A 365 5.94 3.13 -2.33
N SER A 366 5.51 3.73 -1.21
CA SER A 366 4.45 4.75 -1.21
C SER A 366 4.89 6.02 -1.91
N ALA A 367 6.13 6.45 -1.67
CA ALA A 367 6.71 7.65 -2.25
C ALA A 367 6.84 7.59 -3.78
N ALA A 368 6.94 6.37 -4.35
CA ALA A 368 6.92 6.18 -5.80
C ALA A 368 5.70 6.85 -6.47
N THR A 369 4.54 6.95 -5.77
CA THR A 369 3.35 7.65 -6.30
C THR A 369 3.59 9.14 -6.51
N ILE A 370 4.31 9.79 -5.63
CA ILE A 370 4.64 11.22 -5.71
C ILE A 370 5.74 11.47 -6.74
N ALA A 371 6.76 10.59 -6.81
CA ALA A 371 7.76 10.63 -7.87
C ALA A 371 7.09 10.48 -9.25
N GLY A 372 6.18 9.51 -9.41
CA GLY A 372 5.41 9.31 -10.62
C GLY A 372 4.47 10.47 -10.95
N LEU A 373 3.79 11.06 -9.95
CA LEU A 373 2.98 12.26 -10.16
C LEU A 373 3.83 13.42 -10.70
N ARG A 374 5.02 13.65 -10.14
CA ARG A 374 5.95 14.68 -10.62
C ARG A 374 6.32 14.48 -12.09
N GLN A 375 6.61 13.25 -12.48
CA GLN A 375 6.89 12.90 -13.87
C GLN A 375 5.68 13.11 -14.78
N LEU A 376 4.48 12.62 -14.39
CA LEU A 376 3.26 12.72 -15.19
C LEU A 376 2.72 14.16 -15.31
N LEU A 377 3.07 15.04 -14.37
CA LEU A 377 2.82 16.49 -14.49
C LEU A 377 3.81 17.14 -15.47
N ALA A 378 5.07 16.71 -15.45
CA ALA A 378 6.12 17.27 -16.29
C ALA A 378 5.93 16.92 -17.77
N ASP A 379 5.47 15.71 -18.08
CA ASP A 379 5.18 15.25 -19.45
C ASP A 379 3.77 15.63 -19.95
N GLY A 380 2.95 16.26 -19.11
CA GLY A 380 1.61 16.72 -19.46
C GLY A 380 0.52 15.64 -19.48
N THR A 381 0.83 14.41 -19.05
CA THR A 381 -0.17 13.31 -18.93
C THR A 381 -1.24 13.65 -17.89
N ILE A 382 -0.85 14.31 -16.81
CA ILE A 382 -1.73 14.86 -15.77
C ILE A 382 -1.64 16.38 -15.82
N SER A 383 -2.79 17.04 -15.90
CA SER A 383 -2.87 18.50 -15.86
C SER A 383 -2.87 19.01 -14.41
N ARG A 384 -2.29 20.21 -14.19
CA ARG A 384 -2.18 20.85 -12.88
C ARG A 384 -3.52 21.13 -12.20
N HIS A 385 -4.61 21.21 -12.96
CA HIS A 385 -5.98 21.45 -12.47
C HIS A 385 -6.78 20.17 -12.24
N GLU A 386 -6.27 18.99 -12.61
CA GLU A 386 -6.95 17.72 -12.35
C GLU A 386 -6.81 17.31 -10.88
N ARG A 387 -7.88 16.71 -10.35
CA ARG A 387 -7.89 16.18 -8.98
C ARG A 387 -7.23 14.83 -8.95
N VAL A 388 -6.16 14.72 -8.18
CA VAL A 388 -5.32 13.53 -8.06
C VAL A 388 -5.38 12.99 -6.64
N ALA A 389 -5.61 11.69 -6.48
CA ALA A 389 -5.46 10.97 -5.22
C ALA A 389 -4.29 9.97 -5.30
N CYS A 390 -3.24 10.21 -4.54
CA CYS A 390 -2.10 9.30 -4.40
C CYS A 390 -2.31 8.37 -3.20
N VAL A 391 -2.08 7.06 -3.39
CA VAL A 391 -2.22 6.07 -2.32
C VAL A 391 -0.86 5.82 -1.66
N LEU A 392 -0.68 6.35 -0.45
CA LEU A 392 0.49 6.08 0.40
C LEU A 392 0.25 4.78 1.17
N THR A 393 0.84 3.72 0.68
CA THR A 393 0.50 2.33 1.04
C THR A 393 0.99 1.88 2.40
N GLY A 394 2.03 2.51 2.98
CA GLY A 394 2.59 2.13 4.27
C GLY A 394 3.30 3.29 4.99
N HIS A 395 3.37 3.18 6.31
CA HIS A 395 3.99 4.15 7.21
C HIS A 395 5.51 4.19 7.02
N GLY A 396 6.14 5.33 7.29
CA GLY A 396 7.59 5.52 7.22
C GLY A 396 8.40 4.59 8.11
N LEU A 397 7.86 4.22 9.26
CA LEU A 397 8.48 3.25 10.19
C LEU A 397 8.54 1.82 9.66
N LYS A 398 7.93 1.52 8.51
CA LYS A 398 8.08 0.21 7.85
C LYS A 398 9.46 0.06 7.18
N ASP A 399 10.13 1.16 6.90
CA ASP A 399 11.48 1.20 6.34
C ASP A 399 12.24 2.44 6.85
N PRO A 400 12.63 2.48 8.14
CA PRO A 400 13.33 3.60 8.75
C PRO A 400 14.74 3.78 8.17
N ASP A 401 15.39 2.70 7.72
CA ASP A 401 16.75 2.74 7.17
C ASP A 401 16.82 3.63 5.92
N ALA A 402 15.80 3.60 5.07
CA ALA A 402 15.72 4.49 3.91
C ALA A 402 15.70 5.97 4.30
N THR A 403 15.02 6.30 5.42
CA THR A 403 15.01 7.67 5.97
C THR A 403 16.40 8.07 6.48
N VAL A 404 17.01 7.22 7.32
CA VAL A 404 18.33 7.47 7.89
C VAL A 404 19.35 7.65 6.78
N TYR A 405 19.34 6.76 5.80
CA TYR A 405 20.28 6.81 4.67
C TYR A 405 20.14 8.14 3.88
N TYR A 406 18.91 8.51 3.49
CA TYR A 406 18.69 9.74 2.72
C TYR A 406 19.16 11.00 3.46
N HIS A 407 18.87 11.09 4.77
CA HIS A 407 19.17 12.29 5.55
C HIS A 407 20.62 12.35 6.04
N THR A 408 21.27 11.23 6.29
CA THR A 408 22.60 11.20 6.94
C THR A 408 23.72 10.62 6.08
N GLY A 409 23.40 9.87 5.02
CA GLY A 409 24.33 9.09 4.22
C GLY A 409 24.81 7.81 4.91
N VAL A 410 24.34 7.52 6.13
CA VAL A 410 24.72 6.31 6.86
C VAL A 410 24.04 5.09 6.25
N ARG A 411 24.87 4.13 5.79
CA ARG A 411 24.37 2.85 5.27
C ARG A 411 24.34 1.82 6.40
N THR A 412 23.22 1.16 6.60
CA THR A 412 23.21 -0.11 7.32
C THR A 412 23.85 -1.18 6.43
N LYS A 413 24.50 -2.19 7.04
CA LYS A 413 25.24 -3.25 6.30
C LYS A 413 24.39 -4.00 5.27
N GLU A 414 23.09 -3.94 5.38
CA GLU A 414 22.11 -4.69 4.57
C GLU A 414 21.42 -3.83 3.52
N ALA A 415 21.63 -2.51 3.52
CA ALA A 415 20.90 -1.58 2.69
C ALA A 415 21.36 -1.57 1.24
N LYS A 416 20.45 -1.81 0.32
CA LYS A 416 20.65 -1.76 -1.14
C LYS A 416 20.39 -0.35 -1.68
N TYR A 417 21.03 0.67 -1.11
CA TYR A 417 20.82 2.04 -1.55
C TYR A 417 21.74 2.40 -2.72
N PRO A 418 21.26 3.15 -3.72
CA PRO A 418 22.11 3.64 -4.79
C PRO A 418 23.22 4.52 -4.23
N PRO A 419 24.38 4.63 -4.90
CA PRO A 419 25.43 5.54 -4.50
C PRO A 419 24.90 6.98 -4.47
N ALA A 420 25.43 7.79 -3.54
CA ALA A 420 25.06 9.20 -3.45
C ALA A 420 25.53 9.94 -4.72
N GLU A 421 24.60 10.59 -5.41
CA GLU A 421 24.88 11.50 -6.52
C GLU A 421 25.08 12.94 -6.04
N PRO A 422 25.68 13.84 -6.82
CA PRO A 422 25.86 15.23 -6.44
C PRO A 422 24.57 15.97 -6.04
N THR A 423 23.43 15.57 -6.65
CA THR A 423 22.09 16.11 -6.34
C THR A 423 21.41 15.40 -5.16
N TRP A 424 22.07 14.38 -4.61
CA TRP A 424 21.51 13.58 -3.54
C TRP A 424 21.33 14.37 -2.26
N GLY A 425 20.20 14.20 -1.65
CA GLY A 425 19.95 14.79 -0.34
C GLY A 425 19.64 16.29 -0.36
N ARG A 426 19.18 16.84 -1.51
CA ARG A 426 18.71 18.24 -1.60
C ARG A 426 17.72 18.61 -0.49
N LEU A 427 16.90 17.65 -0.06
CA LEU A 427 15.94 17.77 1.03
C LEU A 427 16.45 17.12 2.33
N ALA A 428 17.74 16.77 2.41
CA ALA A 428 18.30 16.12 3.59
C ALA A 428 18.23 17.06 4.81
N ASN A 429 17.79 16.49 5.94
CA ASN A 429 17.77 17.14 7.24
C ASN A 429 18.77 16.42 8.16
N LYS A 430 20.03 16.85 8.08
CA LYS A 430 21.12 16.22 8.85
C LYS A 430 21.13 16.76 10.28
N PRO A 431 21.37 15.90 11.29
CA PRO A 431 21.64 16.39 12.65
C PRO A 431 22.83 17.34 12.67
N VAL A 432 22.67 18.51 13.29
CA VAL A 432 23.73 19.49 13.48
C VAL A 432 24.40 19.23 14.82
N ARG A 433 25.72 19.00 14.82
CA ARG A 433 26.49 18.92 16.07
C ARG A 433 26.83 20.30 16.55
N VAL A 434 26.51 20.57 17.81
CA VAL A 434 26.88 21.81 18.51
C VAL A 434 27.63 21.45 19.80
N ALA A 435 28.48 22.35 20.29
CA ALA A 435 29.09 22.21 21.60
C ALA A 435 28.03 22.38 22.69
N ASP A 436 28.29 21.85 23.89
CA ASP A 436 27.41 21.99 25.05
C ASP A 436 27.59 23.38 25.69
N ASP A 437 27.27 24.41 24.91
CA ASP A 437 27.22 25.81 25.37
C ASP A 437 26.15 26.58 24.61
N LEU A 438 25.61 27.59 25.28
CA LEU A 438 24.51 28.41 24.80
C LEU A 438 24.82 29.08 23.46
N GLN A 439 26.02 29.64 23.31
CA GLN A 439 26.40 30.36 22.10
C GLN A 439 26.54 29.42 20.89
N ALA A 440 27.03 28.21 21.09
CA ALA A 440 27.07 27.19 20.05
C ALA A 440 25.65 26.76 19.62
N ILE A 441 24.72 26.63 20.57
CA ILE A 441 23.31 26.32 20.29
C ILE A 441 22.66 27.43 19.49
N ILE A 442 22.83 28.67 19.89
CA ILE A 442 22.29 29.85 19.19
C ILE A 442 22.80 29.91 17.75
N ARG A 443 24.11 29.73 17.54
CA ARG A 443 24.68 29.63 16.17
C ARG A 443 24.13 28.47 15.39
N GLY A 444 23.94 27.31 16.05
CA GLY A 444 23.34 26.10 15.44
C GLY A 444 21.89 26.32 14.99
N LEU A 445 21.16 27.17 15.66
CA LEU A 445 19.81 27.60 15.28
C LEU A 445 19.80 28.63 14.14
N GLY A 446 20.96 29.17 13.74
CA GLY A 446 21.05 30.24 12.75
C GLY A 446 20.56 31.57 13.27
N LEU A 447 20.50 31.73 14.59
CA LEU A 447 20.08 32.97 15.26
C LEU A 447 21.31 33.83 15.61
N ASP A 448 21.12 35.12 15.65
CA ASP A 448 22.06 36.08 16.27
C ASP A 448 21.36 36.78 17.44
N GLU A 449 22.14 37.49 18.27
CA GLU A 449 21.60 38.18 19.45
C GLU A 449 20.51 39.19 19.07
N LYS A 450 20.63 39.83 17.91
CA LYS A 450 19.64 40.81 17.44
C LYS A 450 18.31 40.17 17.06
N SER A 451 18.36 38.97 16.44
CA SER A 451 17.16 38.18 16.09
C SER A 451 16.42 37.76 17.35
N ILE A 452 17.16 37.33 18.37
CA ILE A 452 16.58 36.89 19.66
C ILE A 452 15.91 38.07 20.34
N ASP A 453 16.58 39.24 20.43
CA ASP A 453 16.00 40.44 21.02
C ASP A 453 14.74 40.90 20.29
N GLN A 454 14.70 40.77 18.96
CA GLN A 454 13.53 41.11 18.16
C GLN A 454 12.36 40.14 18.41
N ASP A 455 12.62 38.86 18.52
CA ASP A 455 11.60 37.84 18.79
C ASP A 455 11.04 37.98 20.22
N VAL A 456 11.91 38.30 21.20
CA VAL A 456 11.49 38.62 22.58
C VAL A 456 10.65 39.87 22.61
N ALA A 457 11.07 40.92 21.92
CA ALA A 457 10.33 42.19 21.84
C ALA A 457 8.99 42.06 21.11
N ALA A 458 8.88 41.12 20.14
CA ALA A 458 7.65 40.80 19.43
C ALA A 458 6.72 39.88 20.23
N GLY A 459 7.12 39.41 21.40
CA GLY A 459 6.33 38.51 22.25
C GLY A 459 6.29 37.07 21.76
N TYR A 460 7.16 36.67 20.81
CA TYR A 460 7.26 35.28 20.32
C TYR A 460 8.05 34.35 21.25
N VAL A 461 8.83 34.92 22.17
CA VAL A 461 9.54 34.19 23.22
C VAL A 461 8.96 34.59 24.56
N GLU A 462 8.05 33.83 25.09
CA GLU A 462 7.69 33.92 26.51
C GLU A 462 8.89 33.41 27.32
N THR A 463 9.43 34.31 28.17
CA THR A 463 10.43 33.85 29.13
C THR A 463 9.78 32.80 30.03
N SER A 464 10.46 31.71 30.30
CA SER A 464 9.98 30.53 31.04
C SER A 464 9.40 30.79 32.44
N ARG A 465 9.23 32.05 32.82
CA ARG A 465 8.61 32.49 34.09
C ARG A 465 7.10 32.65 34.01
N ASP A 466 6.51 32.70 32.80
CA ASP A 466 5.11 33.04 32.59
C ASP A 466 4.27 31.95 31.93
N LEU A 467 4.84 30.77 31.70
CA LEU A 467 4.06 29.60 31.26
C LEU A 467 3.23 29.09 32.44
N PRO A 468 1.89 29.13 32.39
CA PRO A 468 1.09 28.49 33.41
C PRO A 468 1.46 27.00 33.45
N PHE A 469 1.84 26.50 34.63
CA PHE A 469 1.96 25.06 34.83
C PHE A 469 0.59 24.43 34.52
N ILE A 470 0.50 23.72 33.44
CA ILE A 470 -0.64 22.83 33.20
C ILE A 470 -0.33 21.56 34.02
N GLU A 471 -0.89 21.48 35.21
CA GLU A 471 -0.96 20.23 35.95
C GLU A 471 -1.91 19.29 35.19
N TYR A 472 -1.39 18.13 34.81
CA TYR A 472 -2.18 17.05 34.21
C TYR A 472 -2.83 16.21 35.29
#